data_393b302e9e413bff11d0a34f0954f2a3
#
_entry.id   393b302e9e413bff11d0a34f0954f2a3
#
_cell.length_a   1.000
_cell.length_b   1.000
_cell.length_c   1.000
_cell.angle_alpha   90.00
_cell.angle_beta   90.00
_cell.angle_gamma   90.00
#
_symmetry.space_group_name_H-M   'P 1'
#
loop_
_entity.id
_entity.type
_entity.pdbx_description
1 polymer ?
#
loop_
_entity_poly.entity_id
_entity_poly.type
_entity_poly.pdbx_seq_one_letter_code
_entity_poly.pdbx_strand_id
1 'polypeptide(L)'
;MEFEHKVVAITGAAGGIGRELCAFFGGHGAAVAALDKSDGVLALADRLRQQRIRIEPAIVDISDAAAVGAAFAAAAAALGPVDILINNAGVTRHPTLEHTTPAGFREDVDVNLNAAYSCAHAVLPAMKARRRGAIVNVGSVNGLSALGDAAYSAGKAGLISLTRALALEFGRYNIRANIVCPGTVRTPIWDERLARNPAVLDQLARWYPLRRIVEPIEVMRAVAFLASDAASAITGVVLPVDCGLTAGNLVMARELTLEDL
;
A
#
# COMPACT_ATOMS: atom_id res chain seq x y z
N MET A 1 -15.81 17.54 5.74
CA MET A 1 -14.84 16.85 4.84
C MET A 1 -14.96 15.35 5.07
N GLU A 2 -14.71 14.52 4.06
CA GLU A 2 -15.03 13.06 4.10
C GLU A 2 -14.30 12.29 5.22
N PHE A 3 -13.09 12.72 5.59
CA PHE A 3 -12.28 12.09 6.62
C PHE A 3 -12.10 12.97 7.88
N GLU A 4 -12.96 13.95 8.05
CA GLU A 4 -12.94 14.81 9.23
C GLU A 4 -13.09 14.00 10.53
N HIS A 5 -12.27 14.32 11.52
CA HIS A 5 -12.18 13.62 12.80
C HIS A 5 -11.69 12.16 12.74
N LYS A 6 -11.19 11.68 11.60
CA LYS A 6 -10.55 10.35 11.50
C LYS A 6 -9.04 10.46 11.73
N VAL A 7 -8.48 9.43 12.33
CA VAL A 7 -7.03 9.23 12.41
C VAL A 7 -6.63 8.16 11.40
N VAL A 8 -5.78 8.53 10.45
CA VAL A 8 -5.31 7.66 9.37
C VAL A 8 -3.83 7.38 9.56
N ALA A 9 -3.46 6.12 9.79
CA ALA A 9 -2.06 5.69 9.86
C ALA A 9 -1.61 5.13 8.50
N ILE A 10 -0.47 5.60 8.02
CA ILE A 10 0.08 5.27 6.70
C ILE A 10 1.52 4.82 6.85
N THR A 11 1.85 3.59 6.46
CA THR A 11 3.22 3.09 6.41
C THR A 11 3.84 3.36 5.03
N GLY A 12 5.18 3.54 4.97
CA GLY A 12 5.84 3.93 3.74
C GLY A 12 5.43 5.34 3.28
N ALA A 13 5.20 6.23 4.25
CA ALA A 13 4.64 7.57 4.04
C ALA A 13 5.53 8.49 3.19
N ALA A 14 6.85 8.32 3.23
CA ALA A 14 7.81 9.09 2.45
C ALA A 14 7.96 8.60 1.00
N GLY A 15 7.40 7.44 0.64
CA GLY A 15 7.39 6.89 -0.72
C GLY A 15 6.44 7.62 -1.67
N GLY A 16 6.51 7.28 -2.97
CA GLY A 16 5.70 7.97 -4.00
C GLY A 16 4.19 7.91 -3.75
N ILE A 17 3.64 6.71 -3.51
CA ILE A 17 2.21 6.53 -3.18
C ILE A 17 1.91 7.09 -1.78
N GLY A 18 2.81 6.87 -0.81
CA GLY A 18 2.63 7.32 0.58
C GLY A 18 2.45 8.83 0.72
N ARG A 19 3.22 9.61 -0.05
CA ARG A 19 3.11 11.08 -0.06
C ARG A 19 1.75 11.56 -0.57
N GLU A 20 1.25 10.93 -1.63
CA GLU A 20 -0.10 11.22 -2.17
C GLU A 20 -1.19 10.87 -1.15
N LEU A 21 -1.06 9.72 -0.48
CA LEU A 21 -1.99 9.31 0.58
C LEU A 21 -1.99 10.31 1.75
N CYS A 22 -0.81 10.71 2.27
CA CYS A 22 -0.72 11.67 3.36
C CYS A 22 -1.34 13.02 3.00
N ALA A 23 -1.04 13.53 1.80
CA ALA A 23 -1.59 14.80 1.30
C ALA A 23 -3.11 14.72 1.12
N PHE A 24 -3.60 13.63 0.54
CA PHE A 24 -5.03 13.44 0.30
C PHE A 24 -5.82 13.37 1.61
N PHE A 25 -5.49 12.41 2.49
CA PHE A 25 -6.25 12.24 3.72
C PHE A 25 -6.18 13.48 4.62
N GLY A 26 -4.99 14.07 4.76
CA GLY A 26 -4.84 15.32 5.51
C GLY A 26 -5.63 16.48 4.91
N GLY A 27 -5.59 16.65 3.60
CA GLY A 27 -6.35 17.67 2.87
C GLY A 27 -7.87 17.48 2.98
N HIS A 28 -8.33 16.26 3.27
CA HIS A 28 -9.74 15.93 3.49
C HIS A 28 -10.14 15.86 4.98
N GLY A 29 -9.31 16.42 5.87
CA GLY A 29 -9.63 16.65 7.28
C GLY A 29 -9.17 15.57 8.25
N ALA A 30 -8.48 14.53 7.79
CA ALA A 30 -7.91 13.53 8.69
C ALA A 30 -6.68 14.05 9.45
N ALA A 31 -6.47 13.53 10.66
CA ALA A 31 -5.16 13.54 11.30
C ALA A 31 -4.34 12.34 10.79
N VAL A 32 -3.11 12.57 10.36
CA VAL A 32 -2.29 11.56 9.70
C VAL A 32 -1.14 11.12 10.61
N ALA A 33 -1.06 9.82 10.91
CA ALA A 33 0.14 9.21 11.47
C ALA A 33 0.99 8.68 10.29
N ALA A 34 2.11 9.34 10.03
CA ALA A 34 2.98 9.04 8.89
C ALA A 34 4.20 8.25 9.35
N LEU A 35 4.27 6.96 8.99
CA LEU A 35 5.33 6.05 9.40
C LEU A 35 6.22 5.71 8.21
N ASP A 36 7.53 5.89 8.36
CA ASP A 36 8.52 5.47 7.35
C ASP A 36 9.86 5.16 8.02
N LYS A 37 10.69 4.34 7.39
CA LYS A 37 12.07 4.13 7.86
C LYS A 37 13.01 5.26 7.45
N SER A 38 12.64 6.03 6.42
CA SER A 38 13.38 7.18 5.93
C SER A 38 13.05 8.43 6.74
N ASP A 39 14.07 9.22 7.07
CA ASP A 39 13.93 10.55 7.65
C ASP A 39 13.19 11.55 6.74
N GLY A 40 13.05 11.23 5.45
CA GLY A 40 12.23 11.98 4.52
C GLY A 40 10.77 12.17 4.96
N VAL A 41 10.28 11.36 5.91
CA VAL A 41 8.96 11.52 6.53
C VAL A 41 8.87 12.81 7.35
N LEU A 42 9.98 13.29 7.92
CA LEU A 42 10.02 14.55 8.67
C LEU A 42 9.82 15.74 7.74
N ALA A 43 10.55 15.78 6.63
CA ALA A 43 10.39 16.83 5.62
C ALA A 43 8.99 16.82 4.97
N LEU A 44 8.40 15.64 4.77
CA LEU A 44 7.01 15.50 4.34
C LEU A 44 6.05 16.13 5.36
N ALA A 45 6.23 15.81 6.64
CA ALA A 45 5.38 16.32 7.71
C ALA A 45 5.46 17.85 7.81
N ASP A 46 6.66 18.43 7.74
CA ASP A 46 6.83 19.88 7.80
C ASP A 46 6.14 20.59 6.63
N ARG A 47 6.26 20.04 5.42
CA ARG A 47 5.55 20.56 4.24
C ARG A 47 4.03 20.50 4.40
N LEU A 48 3.49 19.40 4.93
CA LEU A 48 2.05 19.24 5.11
C LEU A 48 1.50 20.08 6.28
N ARG A 49 2.29 20.30 7.34
CA ARG A 49 1.95 21.24 8.42
C ARG A 49 1.81 22.68 7.93
N GLN A 50 2.64 23.11 6.96
CA GLN A 50 2.48 24.42 6.31
C GLN A 50 1.13 24.55 5.58
N GLN A 51 0.54 23.45 5.14
CA GLN A 51 -0.80 23.37 4.57
C GLN A 51 -1.91 23.19 5.62
N ARG A 52 -1.57 23.34 6.92
CA ARG A 52 -2.47 23.17 8.07
C ARG A 52 -2.98 21.73 8.25
N ILE A 53 -2.27 20.75 7.72
CA ILE A 53 -2.58 19.34 7.92
C ILE A 53 -2.02 18.89 9.29
N ARG A 54 -2.89 18.25 10.08
CA ARG A 54 -2.48 17.62 11.33
C ARG A 54 -1.77 16.30 11.04
N ILE A 55 -0.46 16.26 11.21
CA ILE A 55 0.37 15.10 10.89
C ILE A 55 1.43 14.85 11.97
N GLU A 56 1.56 13.58 12.37
CA GLU A 56 2.58 13.08 13.30
C GLU A 56 3.49 12.10 12.56
N PRO A 57 4.76 12.47 12.28
CA PRO A 57 5.73 11.61 11.64
C PRO A 57 6.40 10.67 12.64
N ALA A 58 6.70 9.44 12.21
CA ALA A 58 7.52 8.50 12.97
C ALA A 58 8.55 7.85 12.05
N ILE A 59 9.84 7.93 12.41
CA ILE A 59 10.88 7.14 11.76
C ILE A 59 10.86 5.76 12.41
N VAL A 60 10.46 4.73 11.64
CA VAL A 60 10.32 3.36 12.15
C VAL A 60 10.56 2.34 11.05
N ASP A 61 11.37 1.33 11.33
CA ASP A 61 11.43 0.14 10.50
C ASP A 61 10.27 -0.78 10.88
N ILE A 62 9.35 -0.97 9.97
CA ILE A 62 8.14 -1.79 10.20
C ILE A 62 8.42 -3.28 10.27
N SER A 63 9.62 -3.75 9.94
CA SER A 63 10.05 -5.14 10.15
C SER A 63 10.33 -5.45 11.62
N ASP A 64 10.53 -4.41 12.47
CA ASP A 64 10.63 -4.52 13.91
C ASP A 64 9.25 -4.36 14.57
N ALA A 65 8.65 -5.46 14.99
CA ALA A 65 7.32 -5.47 15.60
C ALA A 65 7.25 -4.68 16.93
N ALA A 66 8.35 -4.62 17.70
CA ALA A 66 8.38 -3.85 18.94
C ALA A 66 8.40 -2.34 18.64
N ALA A 67 9.22 -1.92 17.67
CA ALA A 67 9.26 -0.53 17.19
C ALA A 67 7.90 -0.11 16.60
N VAL A 68 7.23 -0.98 15.83
CA VAL A 68 5.86 -0.77 15.32
C VAL A 68 4.90 -0.50 16.49
N GLY A 69 4.88 -1.37 17.51
CA GLY A 69 4.00 -1.19 18.67
C GLY A 69 4.21 0.16 19.36
N ALA A 70 5.47 0.55 19.61
CA ALA A 70 5.81 1.84 20.20
C ALA A 70 5.38 3.03 19.35
N ALA A 71 5.61 2.97 18.02
CA ALA A 71 5.24 4.05 17.09
C ALA A 71 3.71 4.25 17.02
N PHE A 72 2.93 3.16 16.96
CA PHE A 72 1.46 3.26 16.98
C PHE A 72 0.92 3.76 18.33
N ALA A 73 1.55 3.39 19.46
CA ALA A 73 1.18 3.93 20.77
C ALA A 73 1.44 5.44 20.86
N ALA A 74 2.59 5.92 20.38
CA ALA A 74 2.93 7.33 20.33
C ALA A 74 1.97 8.11 19.41
N ALA A 75 1.67 7.57 18.21
CA ALA A 75 0.71 8.17 17.29
C ALA A 75 -0.69 8.27 17.93
N ALA A 76 -1.14 7.22 18.62
CA ALA A 76 -2.43 7.22 19.30
C ALA A 76 -2.50 8.23 20.46
N ALA A 77 -1.39 8.45 21.17
CA ALA A 77 -1.30 9.48 22.22
C ALA A 77 -1.38 10.90 21.64
N ALA A 78 -0.77 11.15 20.49
CA ALA A 78 -0.73 12.47 19.84
C ALA A 78 -2.02 12.81 19.07
N LEU A 79 -2.59 11.83 18.36
CA LEU A 79 -3.67 12.05 17.40
C LEU A 79 -5.02 11.45 17.81
N GLY A 80 -5.00 10.52 18.75
CA GLY A 80 -6.14 9.66 19.07
C GLY A 80 -6.03 8.28 18.40
N PRO A 81 -6.95 7.37 18.74
CA PRO A 81 -6.89 6.00 18.25
C PRO A 81 -7.13 5.92 16.73
N VAL A 82 -6.32 5.10 16.05
CA VAL A 82 -6.36 4.94 14.58
C VAL A 82 -7.72 4.40 14.12
N ASP A 83 -8.36 5.09 13.20
CA ASP A 83 -9.61 4.69 12.54
C ASP A 83 -9.36 3.95 11.23
N ILE A 84 -8.30 4.34 10.52
CA ILE A 84 -7.95 3.79 9.22
C ILE A 84 -6.46 3.44 9.22
N LEU A 85 -6.12 2.20 8.89
CA LEU A 85 -4.74 1.76 8.67
C LEU A 85 -4.50 1.52 7.17
N ILE A 86 -3.47 2.15 6.63
CA ILE A 86 -3.01 1.92 5.26
C ILE A 86 -1.62 1.31 5.31
N ASN A 87 -1.53 0.00 5.08
CA ASN A 87 -0.28 -0.72 4.91
C ASN A 87 0.22 -0.52 3.49
N ASN A 88 0.96 0.56 3.27
CA ASN A 88 1.50 0.93 1.96
C ASN A 88 2.99 0.60 1.82
N ALA A 89 3.74 0.49 2.90
CA ALA A 89 5.16 0.14 2.82
C ALA A 89 5.40 -1.19 2.10
N GLY A 90 6.44 -1.23 1.30
CA GLY A 90 6.85 -2.42 0.57
C GLY A 90 8.20 -2.20 -0.10
N VAL A 91 8.91 -3.28 -0.34
CA VAL A 91 10.22 -3.28 -0.99
C VAL A 91 10.35 -4.45 -1.95
N THR A 92 11.16 -4.27 -2.99
CA THR A 92 11.60 -5.34 -3.88
C THR A 92 13.12 -5.20 -4.05
N ARG A 93 13.89 -6.21 -3.63
CA ARG A 93 15.34 -6.19 -3.62
C ARG A 93 15.96 -7.23 -4.53
N HIS A 94 15.25 -8.35 -4.75
CA HIS A 94 15.80 -9.54 -5.37
C HIS A 94 14.98 -9.90 -6.61
N PRO A 95 15.39 -9.47 -7.82
CA PRO A 95 14.56 -9.57 -9.03
C PRO A 95 14.38 -11.02 -9.55
N THR A 96 15.29 -11.94 -9.19
CA THR A 96 15.22 -13.34 -9.65
C THR A 96 15.48 -14.32 -8.52
N LEU A 97 14.89 -15.52 -8.60
CA LEU A 97 15.13 -16.60 -7.63
C LEU A 97 16.59 -17.05 -7.60
N GLU A 98 17.23 -17.09 -8.78
CA GLU A 98 18.63 -17.49 -8.91
C GLU A 98 19.58 -16.67 -8.04
N HIS A 99 19.29 -15.38 -7.88
CA HIS A 99 20.11 -14.44 -7.09
C HIS A 99 19.53 -14.15 -5.70
N THR A 100 18.43 -14.82 -5.32
CA THR A 100 17.79 -14.62 -4.01
C THR A 100 18.33 -15.62 -3.00
N THR A 101 19.00 -15.15 -1.97
CA THR A 101 19.42 -16.01 -0.84
C THR A 101 18.23 -16.32 0.07
N PRO A 102 18.29 -17.42 0.89
CA PRO A 102 17.26 -17.68 1.90
C PRO A 102 17.07 -16.55 2.91
N ALA A 103 18.12 -15.77 3.21
CA ALA A 103 18.02 -14.60 4.08
C ALA A 103 17.28 -13.46 3.36
N GLY A 104 17.68 -13.12 2.14
CA GLY A 104 17.01 -12.08 1.34
C GLY A 104 15.54 -12.39 1.04
N PHE A 105 15.21 -13.69 0.84
CA PHE A 105 13.82 -14.10 0.70
C PHE A 105 13.01 -13.77 1.97
N ARG A 106 13.54 -14.11 3.16
CA ARG A 106 12.89 -13.79 4.43
C ARG A 106 12.72 -12.28 4.63
N GLU A 107 13.77 -11.49 4.36
CA GLU A 107 13.71 -10.04 4.50
C GLU A 107 12.61 -9.40 3.63
N ASP A 108 12.44 -9.86 2.39
CA ASP A 108 11.39 -9.35 1.52
C ASP A 108 9.99 -9.77 2.01
N VAL A 109 9.82 -11.01 2.50
CA VAL A 109 8.56 -11.47 3.10
C VAL A 109 8.27 -10.71 4.39
N ASP A 110 9.27 -10.45 5.23
CA ASP A 110 9.11 -9.72 6.49
C ASP A 110 8.54 -8.32 6.26
N VAL A 111 9.06 -7.58 5.30
CA VAL A 111 8.57 -6.23 5.01
C VAL A 111 7.22 -6.25 4.28
N ASN A 112 7.01 -7.17 3.32
CA ASN A 112 5.83 -7.14 2.45
C ASN A 112 4.61 -7.88 3.03
N LEU A 113 4.79 -8.68 4.08
CA LEU A 113 3.72 -9.46 4.71
C LEU A 113 3.71 -9.30 6.23
N ASN A 114 4.79 -9.71 6.93
CA ASN A 114 4.80 -9.79 8.40
C ASN A 114 4.64 -8.40 9.02
N ALA A 115 5.24 -7.36 8.44
CA ALA A 115 5.09 -5.99 8.88
C ALA A 115 3.64 -5.48 8.80
N ALA A 116 2.92 -5.83 7.73
CA ALA A 116 1.50 -5.46 7.61
C ALA A 116 0.64 -6.13 8.69
N TYR A 117 0.96 -7.38 9.05
CA TYR A 117 0.32 -8.06 10.18
C TYR A 117 0.65 -7.34 11.51
N SER A 118 1.90 -6.97 11.76
CA SER A 118 2.32 -6.26 12.98
C SER A 118 1.60 -4.91 13.12
N CYS A 119 1.47 -4.14 12.03
CA CYS A 119 0.72 -2.90 12.02
C CYS A 119 -0.78 -3.12 12.29
N ALA A 120 -1.39 -4.12 11.66
CA ALA A 120 -2.79 -4.48 11.92
C ALA A 120 -2.99 -4.88 13.39
N HIS A 121 -2.10 -5.73 13.94
CA HIS A 121 -2.14 -6.16 15.33
C HIS A 121 -2.09 -4.98 16.31
N ALA A 122 -1.31 -3.94 16.01
CA ALA A 122 -1.19 -2.75 16.86
C ALA A 122 -2.50 -1.93 16.94
N VAL A 123 -3.28 -1.86 15.86
CA VAL A 123 -4.50 -1.02 15.81
C VAL A 123 -5.80 -1.78 16.14
N LEU A 124 -5.83 -3.10 15.92
CA LEU A 124 -7.03 -3.92 16.09
C LEU A 124 -7.66 -3.87 17.48
N PRO A 125 -6.93 -3.86 18.61
CA PRO A 125 -7.55 -3.77 19.93
C PRO A 125 -8.43 -2.52 20.09
N ALA A 126 -7.95 -1.36 19.67
CA ALA A 126 -8.69 -0.10 19.73
C ALA A 126 -9.86 -0.07 18.73
N MET A 127 -9.69 -0.59 17.52
CA MET A 127 -10.76 -0.72 16.52
C MET A 127 -11.88 -1.66 17.02
N LYS A 128 -11.52 -2.80 17.63
CA LYS A 128 -12.50 -3.73 18.24
C LYS A 128 -13.30 -3.08 19.34
N ALA A 129 -12.64 -2.38 20.26
CA ALA A 129 -13.31 -1.72 21.38
C ALA A 129 -14.34 -0.68 20.90
N ARG A 130 -14.04 0.04 19.82
CA ARG A 130 -14.93 1.06 19.23
C ARG A 130 -15.91 0.47 18.20
N ARG A 131 -15.77 -0.82 17.86
CA ARG A 131 -16.57 -1.52 16.81
C ARG A 131 -16.60 -0.76 15.48
N ARG A 132 -15.45 -0.23 15.07
CA ARG A 132 -15.26 0.46 13.79
C ARG A 132 -13.80 0.48 13.39
N GLY A 133 -13.52 0.36 12.11
CA GLY A 133 -12.18 0.47 11.54
C GLY A 133 -12.17 0.12 10.06
N ALA A 134 -11.16 0.62 9.36
CA ALA A 134 -10.85 0.21 8.00
C ALA A 134 -9.36 -0.07 7.87
N ILE A 135 -9.01 -1.19 7.26
CA ILE A 135 -7.64 -1.57 6.92
C ILE A 135 -7.58 -1.68 5.40
N VAL A 136 -6.68 -0.93 4.78
CA VAL A 136 -6.43 -1.03 3.34
C VAL A 136 -4.96 -1.39 3.14
N ASN A 137 -4.74 -2.56 2.57
CA ASN A 137 -3.40 -3.02 2.22
C ASN A 137 -3.07 -2.60 0.78
N VAL A 138 -1.83 -2.16 0.54
CA VAL A 138 -1.30 -1.95 -0.80
C VAL A 138 -0.51 -3.19 -1.20
N GLY A 139 -1.18 -4.02 -2.01
CA GLY A 139 -0.64 -5.23 -2.61
C GLY A 139 0.19 -4.95 -3.85
N SER A 140 0.06 -5.83 -4.82
CA SER A 140 0.65 -5.71 -6.17
C SER A 140 -0.01 -6.73 -7.09
N VAL A 141 0.00 -6.48 -8.39
CA VAL A 141 -0.28 -7.50 -9.41
C VAL A 141 0.64 -8.71 -9.30
N ASN A 142 1.84 -8.55 -8.72
CA ASN A 142 2.75 -9.66 -8.40
C ASN A 142 2.18 -10.65 -7.38
N GLY A 143 1.22 -10.23 -6.56
CA GLY A 143 0.47 -11.13 -5.68
C GLY A 143 -0.62 -11.93 -6.41
N LEU A 144 -0.98 -11.51 -7.63
CA LEU A 144 -1.99 -12.15 -8.48
C LEU A 144 -1.36 -13.08 -9.54
N SER A 145 -0.15 -12.75 -9.98
CA SER A 145 0.57 -13.47 -11.01
C SER A 145 2.09 -13.41 -10.79
N ALA A 146 2.82 -14.37 -11.29
CA ALA A 146 4.28 -14.37 -11.23
C ALA A 146 4.86 -13.45 -12.32
N LEU A 147 5.20 -12.22 -11.93
CA LEU A 147 5.77 -11.19 -12.81
C LEU A 147 7.22 -10.81 -12.45
N GLY A 148 8.00 -11.76 -11.93
CA GLY A 148 9.33 -11.53 -11.37
C GLY A 148 9.30 -11.27 -9.86
N ASP A 149 10.46 -10.90 -9.28
CA ASP A 149 10.60 -10.56 -7.86
C ASP A 149 9.92 -11.59 -6.93
N ALA A 150 10.37 -12.84 -6.96
CA ALA A 150 9.63 -13.99 -6.40
C ALA A 150 9.36 -13.87 -4.89
N ALA A 151 10.32 -13.39 -4.09
CA ALA A 151 10.12 -13.19 -2.65
C ALA A 151 9.08 -12.10 -2.36
N TYR A 152 9.16 -11.00 -3.10
CA TYR A 152 8.15 -9.93 -3.09
C TYR A 152 6.78 -10.47 -3.49
N SER A 153 6.70 -11.22 -4.60
CA SER A 153 5.46 -11.83 -5.09
C SER A 153 4.82 -12.74 -4.05
N ALA A 154 5.63 -13.59 -3.39
CA ALA A 154 5.17 -14.47 -2.31
C ALA A 154 4.61 -13.65 -1.12
N GLY A 155 5.32 -12.58 -0.70
CA GLY A 155 4.85 -11.67 0.34
C GLY A 155 3.52 -11.01 -0.03
N LYS A 156 3.39 -10.51 -1.27
CA LYS A 156 2.17 -9.85 -1.74
C LYS A 156 0.99 -10.82 -1.95
N ALA A 157 1.26 -12.06 -2.35
CA ALA A 157 0.24 -13.12 -2.39
C ALA A 157 -0.24 -13.48 -0.96
N GLY A 158 0.69 -13.62 0.00
CA GLY A 158 0.38 -13.79 1.41
C GLY A 158 -0.45 -12.64 1.98
N LEU A 159 -0.17 -11.40 1.57
CA LEU A 159 -0.92 -10.21 2.00
C LEU A 159 -2.37 -10.23 1.51
N ILE A 160 -2.65 -10.78 0.34
CA ILE A 160 -4.03 -11.03 -0.14
C ILE A 160 -4.75 -11.99 0.81
N SER A 161 -4.10 -13.10 1.18
CA SER A 161 -4.69 -14.07 2.13
C SER A 161 -4.90 -13.45 3.51
N LEU A 162 -3.93 -12.71 4.03
CA LEU A 162 -4.05 -11.98 5.30
C LEU A 162 -5.20 -10.98 5.28
N THR A 163 -5.40 -10.25 4.18
CA THR A 163 -6.51 -9.31 4.02
C THR A 163 -7.87 -10.00 4.16
N ARG A 164 -8.02 -11.16 3.52
CA ARG A 164 -9.26 -11.97 3.61
C ARG A 164 -9.48 -12.51 5.02
N ALA A 165 -8.43 -12.97 5.69
CA ALA A 165 -8.51 -13.41 7.08
C ALA A 165 -8.95 -12.27 8.01
N LEU A 166 -8.36 -11.07 7.88
CA LEU A 166 -8.77 -9.88 8.63
C LEU A 166 -10.25 -9.54 8.39
N ALA A 167 -10.70 -9.56 7.14
CA ALA A 167 -12.09 -9.29 6.80
C ALA A 167 -13.04 -10.31 7.45
N LEU A 168 -12.70 -11.60 7.37
CA LEU A 168 -13.50 -12.68 7.90
C LEU A 168 -13.61 -12.64 9.43
N GLU A 169 -12.47 -12.47 10.12
CA GLU A 169 -12.42 -12.55 11.58
C GLU A 169 -12.94 -11.29 12.28
N PHE A 170 -12.67 -10.11 11.69
CA PHE A 170 -12.97 -8.82 12.33
C PHE A 170 -14.23 -8.14 11.81
N GLY A 171 -14.89 -8.66 10.78
CA GLY A 171 -16.15 -8.16 10.26
C GLY A 171 -17.25 -8.06 11.34
N ARG A 172 -17.31 -9.01 12.28
CA ARG A 172 -18.23 -8.99 13.44
C ARG A 172 -18.07 -7.77 14.36
N TYR A 173 -16.93 -7.08 14.26
CA TYR A 173 -16.64 -5.82 14.98
C TYR A 173 -16.81 -4.59 14.10
N ASN A 174 -17.43 -4.72 12.93
CA ASN A 174 -17.59 -3.66 11.93
C ASN A 174 -16.21 -3.08 11.50
N ILE A 175 -15.22 -3.96 11.36
CA ILE A 175 -13.88 -3.63 10.85
C ILE A 175 -13.78 -4.22 9.44
N ARG A 176 -13.50 -3.38 8.45
CA ARG A 176 -13.31 -3.78 7.06
C ARG A 176 -11.84 -3.93 6.75
N ALA A 177 -11.48 -4.90 5.93
CA ALA A 177 -10.12 -5.08 5.44
C ALA A 177 -10.16 -5.38 3.94
N ASN A 178 -9.45 -4.58 3.15
CA ASN A 178 -9.40 -4.69 1.69
C ASN A 178 -7.97 -4.52 1.19
N ILE A 179 -7.72 -4.91 -0.06
CA ILE A 179 -6.41 -4.77 -0.69
C ILE A 179 -6.53 -4.19 -2.09
N VAL A 180 -5.70 -3.19 -2.39
CA VAL A 180 -5.49 -2.66 -3.72
C VAL A 180 -4.23 -3.31 -4.30
N CYS A 181 -4.29 -3.79 -5.54
CA CYS A 181 -3.17 -4.43 -6.23
C CYS A 181 -2.75 -3.58 -7.44
N PRO A 182 -1.82 -2.63 -7.25
CA PRO A 182 -1.34 -1.81 -8.35
C PRO A 182 -0.51 -2.63 -9.35
N GLY A 183 -0.55 -2.20 -10.63
CA GLY A 183 0.44 -2.54 -11.63
C GLY A 183 1.75 -1.76 -11.42
N THR A 184 2.52 -1.55 -12.50
CA THR A 184 3.67 -0.66 -12.44
C THR A 184 3.21 0.77 -12.17
N VAL A 185 3.68 1.37 -11.06
CA VAL A 185 3.34 2.75 -10.66
C VAL A 185 4.52 3.66 -10.89
N ARG A 186 4.30 4.83 -11.51
CA ARG A 186 5.32 5.85 -11.75
C ARG A 186 5.75 6.52 -10.43
N THR A 187 6.74 5.97 -9.78
CA THR A 187 7.27 6.45 -8.50
C THR A 187 8.80 6.57 -8.56
N PRO A 188 9.46 7.28 -7.65
CA PRO A 188 10.92 7.39 -7.59
C PRO A 188 11.68 6.06 -7.51
N ILE A 189 11.02 4.96 -7.15
CA ILE A 189 11.63 3.61 -7.18
C ILE A 189 12.16 3.22 -8.58
N TRP A 190 11.69 3.89 -9.63
CA TRP A 190 12.10 3.68 -11.00
C TRP A 190 13.29 4.54 -11.44
N ASP A 191 13.74 5.51 -10.63
CA ASP A 191 14.76 6.50 -11.03
C ASP A 191 16.06 5.81 -11.47
N GLU A 192 16.51 4.78 -10.75
CA GLU A 192 17.71 4.03 -11.11
C GLU A 192 17.55 3.27 -12.44
N ARG A 193 16.37 2.68 -12.66
CA ARG A 193 16.06 1.95 -13.91
C ARG A 193 15.90 2.92 -15.09
N LEU A 194 15.28 4.06 -14.86
CA LEU A 194 15.15 5.15 -15.84
C LEU A 194 16.51 5.75 -16.22
N ALA A 195 17.45 5.87 -15.26
CA ALA A 195 18.81 6.31 -15.55
C ALA A 195 19.56 5.34 -16.48
N ARG A 196 19.28 4.03 -16.38
CA ARG A 196 19.86 2.99 -17.25
C ARG A 196 19.14 2.86 -18.59
N ASN A 197 17.81 3.02 -18.59
CA ASN A 197 16.96 2.94 -19.77
C ASN A 197 15.80 3.94 -19.66
N PRO A 198 15.93 5.14 -20.23
CA PRO A 198 14.88 6.18 -20.17
C PRO A 198 13.54 5.74 -20.75
N ALA A 199 13.53 4.78 -21.68
CA ALA A 199 12.33 4.28 -22.34
C ALA A 199 11.66 3.11 -21.57
N VAL A 200 12.16 2.69 -20.43
CA VAL A 200 11.68 1.46 -19.75
C VAL A 200 10.19 1.49 -19.44
N LEU A 201 9.66 2.62 -19.01
CA LEU A 201 8.23 2.74 -18.67
C LEU A 201 7.34 2.71 -19.93
N ASP A 202 7.77 3.33 -21.03
CA ASP A 202 7.07 3.31 -22.31
C ASP A 202 7.11 1.89 -22.92
N GLN A 203 8.24 1.19 -22.76
CA GLN A 203 8.36 -0.22 -23.16
C GLN A 203 7.41 -1.13 -22.36
N LEU A 204 7.22 -0.87 -21.07
CA LEU A 204 6.28 -1.59 -20.25
C LEU A 204 4.82 -1.31 -20.62
N ALA A 205 4.50 -0.12 -21.10
CA ALA A 205 3.13 0.28 -21.47
C ALA A 205 2.48 -0.65 -22.51
N ARG A 206 3.27 -1.34 -23.35
CA ARG A 206 2.77 -2.31 -24.34
C ARG A 206 1.99 -3.51 -23.75
N TRP A 207 2.27 -3.84 -22.48
CA TRP A 207 1.62 -4.95 -21.77
C TRP A 207 0.26 -4.57 -21.16
N TYR A 208 -0.01 -3.27 -21.09
CA TYR A 208 -1.19 -2.70 -20.43
C TYR A 208 -2.27 -2.37 -21.47
N PRO A 209 -3.50 -2.89 -21.36
CA PRO A 209 -4.62 -2.54 -22.25
C PRO A 209 -4.84 -1.04 -22.41
N LEU A 210 -4.69 -0.24 -21.33
CA LEU A 210 -4.81 1.21 -21.40
C LEU A 210 -3.57 1.93 -21.96
N ARG A 211 -2.56 1.19 -22.44
CA ARG A 211 -1.34 1.71 -23.10
C ARG A 211 -0.52 2.67 -22.25
N ARG A 212 -0.61 2.54 -20.95
CA ARG A 212 0.15 3.32 -19.98
C ARG A 212 0.32 2.56 -18.68
N ILE A 213 1.26 2.99 -17.87
CA ILE A 213 1.40 2.55 -16.48
C ILE A 213 0.50 3.38 -15.54
N VAL A 214 0.43 2.97 -14.29
CA VAL A 214 -0.40 3.59 -13.25
C VAL A 214 0.31 4.82 -12.67
N GLU A 215 -0.46 5.86 -12.36
CA GLU A 215 0.03 7.02 -11.60
C GLU A 215 -0.27 6.86 -10.09
N PRO A 216 0.59 7.40 -9.20
CA PRO A 216 0.39 7.30 -7.74
C PRO A 216 -0.99 7.77 -7.27
N ILE A 217 -1.52 8.82 -7.88
CA ILE A 217 -2.83 9.38 -7.57
C ILE A 217 -3.99 8.39 -7.86
N GLU A 218 -3.82 7.49 -8.83
CA GLU A 218 -4.85 6.49 -9.17
C GLU A 218 -4.91 5.39 -8.09
N VAL A 219 -3.76 4.98 -7.57
CA VAL A 219 -3.68 4.08 -6.41
C VAL A 219 -4.28 4.75 -5.18
N MET A 220 -3.92 6.01 -4.93
CA MET A 220 -4.45 6.78 -3.81
C MET A 220 -5.97 6.86 -3.85
N ARG A 221 -6.58 7.14 -5.02
CA ARG A 221 -8.05 7.20 -5.17
C ARG A 221 -8.73 5.87 -4.84
N ALA A 222 -8.18 4.74 -5.28
CA ALA A 222 -8.71 3.42 -4.96
C ALA A 222 -8.60 3.11 -3.46
N VAL A 223 -7.46 3.43 -2.84
CA VAL A 223 -7.26 3.30 -1.39
C VAL A 223 -8.24 4.18 -0.62
N ALA A 224 -8.40 5.44 -1.02
CA ALA A 224 -9.33 6.37 -0.38
C ALA A 224 -10.78 5.88 -0.45
N PHE A 225 -11.23 5.39 -1.61
CA PHE A 225 -12.55 4.77 -1.76
C PHE A 225 -12.74 3.60 -0.80
N LEU A 226 -11.81 2.65 -0.75
CA LEU A 226 -11.92 1.48 0.13
C LEU A 226 -11.82 1.85 1.62
N ALA A 227 -11.14 2.93 1.97
CA ALA A 227 -11.04 3.46 3.34
C ALA A 227 -12.32 4.19 3.78
N SER A 228 -13.08 4.75 2.84
CA SER A 228 -14.24 5.61 3.08
C SER A 228 -15.51 4.84 3.46
N ASP A 229 -16.52 5.56 3.93
CA ASP A 229 -17.84 5.00 4.22
C ASP A 229 -18.62 4.63 2.94
N ALA A 230 -18.21 5.14 1.76
CA ALA A 230 -18.76 4.70 0.47
C ALA A 230 -18.49 3.21 0.19
N ALA A 231 -17.48 2.63 0.83
CA ALA A 231 -17.14 1.21 0.76
C ALA A 231 -17.68 0.40 1.97
N SER A 232 -18.72 0.88 2.66
CA SER A 232 -19.23 0.27 3.91
C SER A 232 -19.64 -1.19 3.79
N ALA A 233 -20.07 -1.63 2.61
CA ALA A 233 -20.45 -3.04 2.34
C ALA A 233 -19.29 -3.85 1.70
N ILE A 234 -18.08 -3.27 1.58
CA ILE A 234 -16.96 -3.90 0.88
C ILE A 234 -15.89 -4.31 1.90
N THR A 235 -15.68 -5.62 2.04
CA THR A 235 -14.59 -6.20 2.85
C THR A 235 -14.07 -7.49 2.22
N GLY A 236 -12.78 -7.77 2.32
CA GLY A 236 -12.11 -8.92 1.72
C GLY A 236 -11.86 -8.79 0.21
N VAL A 237 -12.11 -7.63 -0.41
CA VAL A 237 -11.93 -7.44 -1.84
C VAL A 237 -10.44 -7.34 -2.19
N VAL A 238 -10.11 -7.89 -3.35
CA VAL A 238 -8.83 -7.71 -4.04
C VAL A 238 -9.12 -6.86 -5.28
N LEU A 239 -8.66 -5.61 -5.26
CA LEU A 239 -8.95 -4.63 -6.30
C LEU A 239 -7.70 -4.32 -7.12
N PRO A 240 -7.55 -4.86 -8.35
CA PRO A 240 -6.49 -4.45 -9.25
C PRO A 240 -6.65 -2.98 -9.66
N VAL A 241 -5.53 -2.23 -9.65
CA VAL A 241 -5.40 -0.87 -10.18
C VAL A 241 -4.19 -0.90 -11.10
N ASP A 242 -4.37 -1.43 -12.30
CA ASP A 242 -3.29 -1.95 -13.11
C ASP A 242 -3.43 -1.65 -14.61
N CYS A 243 -4.27 -0.71 -14.99
CA CYS A 243 -4.53 -0.37 -16.38
C CYS A 243 -4.88 -1.58 -17.26
N GLY A 244 -5.47 -2.62 -16.66
CA GLY A 244 -5.92 -3.85 -17.34
C GLY A 244 -4.86 -4.94 -17.47
N LEU A 245 -3.67 -4.81 -16.87
CA LEU A 245 -2.58 -5.80 -16.99
C LEU A 245 -3.02 -7.22 -16.62
N THR A 246 -3.83 -7.38 -15.58
CA THR A 246 -4.29 -8.70 -15.11
C THR A 246 -5.62 -9.16 -15.73
N ALA A 247 -6.21 -8.40 -16.64
CA ALA A 247 -7.41 -8.82 -17.37
C ALA A 247 -7.12 -9.93 -18.40
N GLY A 248 -5.86 -10.04 -18.84
CA GLY A 248 -5.40 -11.05 -19.76
C GLY A 248 -4.01 -10.72 -20.32
N ASN A 249 -3.53 -11.54 -21.24
CA ASN A 249 -2.27 -11.29 -21.95
C ASN A 249 -2.55 -10.58 -23.29
N LEU A 250 -2.50 -9.24 -23.26
CA LEU A 250 -2.81 -8.41 -24.43
C LEU A 250 -1.92 -8.74 -25.65
N VAL A 251 -0.61 -8.97 -25.42
CA VAL A 251 0.33 -9.28 -26.51
C VAL A 251 -0.04 -10.62 -27.15
N MET A 252 -0.28 -11.64 -26.32
CA MET A 252 -0.71 -12.96 -26.82
C MET A 252 -2.06 -12.89 -27.54
N ALA A 253 -3.02 -12.13 -27.00
CA ALA A 253 -4.35 -11.99 -27.59
C ALA A 253 -4.26 -11.38 -29.00
N ARG A 254 -3.42 -10.36 -29.19
CA ARG A 254 -3.16 -9.74 -30.50
C ARG A 254 -2.55 -10.71 -31.50
N GLU A 255 -1.58 -11.51 -31.06
CA GLU A 255 -0.93 -12.52 -31.92
C GLU A 255 -1.90 -13.64 -32.29
N LEU A 256 -2.81 -14.04 -31.39
CA LEU A 256 -3.81 -15.07 -31.67
C LEU A 256 -4.93 -14.61 -32.60
N THR A 257 -5.38 -13.37 -32.43
CA THR A 257 -6.52 -12.83 -33.19
C THR A 257 -6.09 -12.16 -34.49
N LEU A 258 -4.81 -11.79 -34.61
CA LEU A 258 -4.24 -10.99 -35.72
C LEU A 258 -4.89 -9.59 -35.80
N GLU A 259 -5.50 -9.12 -34.69
CA GLU A 259 -6.17 -7.84 -34.62
C GLU A 259 -5.42 -6.86 -33.67
N ASP A 260 -5.57 -5.58 -33.90
CA ASP A 260 -5.04 -4.53 -33.01
C ASP A 260 -6.06 -4.23 -31.90
N LEU A 261 -5.98 -5.00 -30.82
CA LEU A 261 -6.85 -4.90 -29.65
C LEU A 261 -6.46 -3.72 -28.75
#